data_098d5d2d14365ef3fe9b3f6cb704e331
#
_entry.id   098d5d2d14365ef3fe9b3f6cb704e331
#
_cell.length_a   1.000
_cell.length_b   1.000
_cell.length_c   1.000
_cell.angle_alpha   90.00
_cell.angle_beta   90.00
_cell.angle_gamma   90.00
#
_symmetry.space_group_name_H-M   'P 1'
#
loop_
_entity.id
_entity.type
_entity.pdbx_description
1 polymer ?
#
loop_
_entity_poly.entity_id
_entity_poly.type
_entity_poly.pdbx_seq_one_letter_code
_entity_poly.pdbx_strand_id
1 'polypeptide(L)'
;MGDLLLQVIYHSVIAEEKKKFNIKNVINKSVQKMKSRHPHIFLKNENIKSIEDVNEYWEYKKKLERKSKGAKSVLDGVSISLPAVTRALKLQKRAAKEGFDWKNSIDTMKKVKEEVNELSMEIKKNNKKNIKEELGDLFFSCINLSRKLGLDVESVIRDSNRKFEKRFKKMEKNMNKNKLEWNLKNLEKEWQKSK
;
A
#
# COMPACT_ATOMS: atom_id res chain seq x y z
N MET A 1 -16.31 7.32 14.65
CA MET A 1 -15.29 7.87 15.60
C MET A 1 -15.51 7.37 17.01
N GLY A 2 -16.75 7.42 17.56
CA GLY A 2 -17.03 6.92 18.91
C GLY A 2 -16.64 5.47 19.14
N ASP A 3 -16.98 4.58 18.23
CA ASP A 3 -16.64 3.15 18.32
C ASP A 3 -15.13 2.90 18.32
N LEU A 4 -14.37 3.71 17.58
CA LEU A 4 -12.90 3.61 17.56
C LEU A 4 -12.32 4.02 18.94
N LEU A 5 -12.83 5.08 19.53
CA LEU A 5 -12.44 5.52 20.87
C LEU A 5 -12.82 4.47 21.93
N LEU A 6 -14.03 3.90 21.82
CA LEU A 6 -14.47 2.81 22.68
C LEU A 6 -13.51 1.63 22.67
N GLN A 7 -13.03 1.22 21.48
CA GLN A 7 -12.04 0.14 21.39
C GLN A 7 -10.73 0.47 22.11
N VAL A 8 -10.25 1.71 22.00
CA VAL A 8 -9.03 2.14 22.69
C VAL A 8 -9.22 2.07 24.22
N ILE A 9 -10.36 2.59 24.72
CA ILE A 9 -10.68 2.57 26.16
C ILE A 9 -10.83 1.12 26.63
N TYR A 10 -11.62 0.31 25.92
CA TYR A 10 -11.90 -1.08 26.27
C TYR A 10 -10.61 -1.91 26.40
N HIS A 11 -9.74 -1.85 25.39
CA HIS A 11 -8.45 -2.56 25.46
C HIS A 11 -7.51 -2.01 26.53
N SER A 12 -7.62 -0.72 26.89
CA SER A 12 -6.84 -0.13 27.98
C SER A 12 -7.30 -0.63 29.34
N VAL A 13 -8.62 -0.82 29.54
CA VAL A 13 -9.18 -1.42 30.77
C VAL A 13 -8.72 -2.88 30.92
N ILE A 14 -8.84 -3.69 29.87
CA ILE A 14 -8.36 -5.09 29.89
C ILE A 14 -6.85 -5.17 30.21
N ALA A 15 -6.07 -4.23 29.68
CA ALA A 15 -4.63 -4.19 29.94
C ALA A 15 -4.32 -3.77 31.39
N GLU A 16 -5.11 -2.88 31.97
CA GLU A 16 -5.00 -2.43 33.35
C GLU A 16 -5.34 -3.55 34.35
N GLU A 17 -6.43 -4.30 34.11
CA GLU A 17 -6.78 -5.50 34.89
C GLU A 17 -5.63 -6.52 34.89
N LYS A 18 -4.93 -6.67 33.75
CA LYS A 18 -3.75 -7.54 33.62
C LYS A 18 -2.45 -6.87 34.10
N LYS A 19 -2.51 -5.71 34.77
CA LYS A 19 -1.36 -4.94 35.30
C LYS A 19 -0.26 -4.65 34.24
N LYS A 20 -0.65 -4.48 32.98
CA LYS A 20 0.31 -4.19 31.87
C LYS A 20 0.47 -2.70 31.61
N PHE A 21 -0.62 -1.99 31.39
CA PHE A 21 -0.67 -0.55 31.16
C PHE A 21 -2.12 -0.07 31.31
N ASN A 22 -2.32 1.26 31.41
CA ASN A 22 -3.63 1.89 31.46
C ASN A 22 -3.77 2.99 30.41
N ILE A 23 -4.96 3.61 30.33
CA ILE A 23 -5.27 4.67 29.37
C ILE A 23 -4.32 5.87 29.51
N LYS A 24 -3.89 6.24 30.71
CA LYS A 24 -2.92 7.32 30.93
C LYS A 24 -1.57 7.02 30.27
N ASN A 25 -1.11 5.78 30.32
CA ASN A 25 0.10 5.36 29.63
C ASN A 25 -0.03 5.47 28.11
N VAL A 26 -1.20 5.11 27.54
CA VAL A 26 -1.49 5.23 26.11
C VAL A 26 -1.44 6.69 25.68
N ILE A 27 -2.12 7.58 26.43
CA ILE A 27 -2.14 9.02 26.16
C ILE A 27 -0.73 9.59 26.23
N ASN A 28 0.01 9.35 27.32
CA ASN A 28 1.35 9.86 27.52
C ASN A 28 2.31 9.42 26.39
N LYS A 29 2.30 8.15 26.00
CA LYS A 29 3.11 7.65 24.90
C LYS A 29 2.73 8.33 23.56
N SER A 30 1.45 8.58 23.34
CA SER A 30 0.99 9.27 22.14
C SER A 30 1.44 10.73 22.11
N VAL A 31 1.30 11.45 23.22
CA VAL A 31 1.77 12.85 23.37
C VAL A 31 3.28 12.94 23.18
N GLN A 32 4.06 12.08 23.83
CA GLN A 32 5.51 12.05 23.67
C GLN A 32 5.93 11.79 22.22
N LYS A 33 5.26 10.85 21.56
CA LYS A 33 5.49 10.56 20.13
C LYS A 33 5.19 11.78 19.25
N MET A 34 4.09 12.48 19.49
CA MET A 34 3.73 13.68 18.73
C MET A 34 4.76 14.79 18.95
N LYS A 35 5.13 15.07 20.21
CA LYS A 35 6.13 16.08 20.54
C LYS A 35 7.50 15.80 19.90
N SER A 36 7.98 14.54 19.98
CA SER A 36 9.28 14.15 19.44
C SER A 36 9.34 14.18 17.90
N ARG A 37 8.20 13.98 17.23
CA ARG A 37 8.13 13.97 15.76
C ARG A 37 7.80 15.31 15.13
N HIS A 38 7.33 16.29 15.93
CA HIS A 38 6.96 17.63 15.45
C HIS A 38 7.69 18.71 16.23
N PRO A 39 9.05 18.71 16.25
CA PRO A 39 9.83 19.70 17.01
C PRO A 39 9.63 21.12 16.51
N HIS A 40 9.32 21.32 15.22
CA HIS A 40 8.98 22.61 14.65
C HIS A 40 7.75 23.26 15.31
N ILE A 41 6.81 22.45 15.81
CA ILE A 41 5.62 22.96 16.52
C ILE A 41 5.92 23.16 18.01
N PHE A 42 6.56 22.17 18.65
CA PHE A 42 6.67 22.11 20.11
C PHE A 42 7.98 22.70 20.66
N LEU A 43 9.06 22.74 19.85
CA LEU A 43 10.39 23.16 20.30
C LEU A 43 10.91 24.39 19.55
N LYS A 44 10.09 25.04 18.70
CA LYS A 44 10.47 26.18 17.86
C LYS A 44 11.80 25.96 17.14
N ASN A 45 11.98 24.77 16.55
CA ASN A 45 13.22 24.43 15.85
C ASN A 45 13.27 25.19 14.51
N GLU A 46 14.05 26.26 14.45
CA GLU A 46 14.17 27.16 13.30
C GLU A 46 14.80 26.51 12.05
N ASN A 47 15.39 25.32 12.20
CA ASN A 47 16.02 24.58 11.10
C ASN A 47 15.02 23.82 10.21
N ILE A 48 13.74 23.76 10.60
CA ILE A 48 12.67 23.07 9.84
C ILE A 48 11.76 24.15 9.25
N LYS A 49 11.99 24.49 7.98
CA LYS A 49 11.32 25.61 7.30
C LYS A 49 10.37 25.14 6.18
N SER A 50 10.51 23.93 5.70
CA SER A 50 9.71 23.38 4.61
C SER A 50 8.96 22.10 5.01
N ILE A 51 7.97 21.70 4.22
CA ILE A 51 7.27 20.42 4.39
C ILE A 51 8.24 19.25 4.16
N GLU A 52 9.19 19.43 3.27
CA GLU A 52 10.26 18.48 2.96
C GLU A 52 11.13 18.25 4.20
N ASP A 53 11.59 19.31 4.87
CA ASP A 53 12.39 19.20 6.10
C ASP A 53 11.63 18.46 7.21
N VAL A 54 10.32 18.74 7.35
CA VAL A 54 9.46 18.03 8.31
C VAL A 54 9.44 16.53 8.00
N ASN A 55 9.25 16.15 6.73
CA ASN A 55 9.19 14.77 6.29
C ASN A 55 10.54 14.05 6.51
N GLU A 56 11.65 14.69 6.17
CA GLU A 56 13.00 14.15 6.37
C GLU A 56 13.29 13.93 7.85
N TYR A 57 13.02 14.93 8.68
CA TYR A 57 13.20 14.82 10.12
C TYR A 57 12.35 13.71 10.74
N TRP A 58 11.09 13.60 10.31
CA TRP A 58 10.19 12.57 10.79
C TRP A 58 10.67 11.14 10.43
N GLU A 59 11.16 10.97 9.21
CA GLU A 59 11.73 9.68 8.80
C GLU A 59 13.05 9.38 9.51
N TYR A 60 13.90 10.37 9.73
CA TYR A 60 15.11 10.22 10.53
C TYR A 60 14.78 9.75 11.95
N LYS A 61 13.82 10.39 12.62
CA LYS A 61 13.36 9.96 13.95
C LYS A 61 12.79 8.54 13.95
N LYS A 62 12.00 8.17 12.96
CA LYS A 62 11.53 6.79 12.81
C LYS A 62 12.70 5.80 12.63
N LYS A 63 13.74 6.19 11.91
CA LYS A 63 14.94 5.35 11.72
C LYS A 63 15.65 5.12 13.05
N LEU A 64 15.80 6.15 13.87
CA LEU A 64 16.37 6.06 15.23
C LEU A 64 15.50 5.21 16.16
N GLU A 65 14.19 5.42 16.19
CA GLU A 65 13.25 4.62 16.98
C GLU A 65 13.29 3.12 16.61
N ARG A 66 13.50 2.78 15.34
CA ARG A 66 13.67 1.40 14.91
C ARG A 66 14.97 0.80 15.41
N LYS A 67 16.08 1.54 15.27
CA LYS A 67 17.40 1.10 15.76
C LYS A 67 17.37 0.85 17.28
N SER A 68 16.77 1.75 18.06
CA SER A 68 16.66 1.59 19.51
C SER A 68 15.79 0.38 19.93
N LYS A 69 14.91 -0.08 19.04
CA LYS A 69 14.11 -1.31 19.23
C LYS A 69 14.79 -2.57 18.71
N GLY A 70 16.07 -2.50 18.36
CA GLY A 70 16.86 -3.66 17.92
C GLY A 70 16.64 -4.05 16.45
N ALA A 71 16.14 -3.15 15.61
CA ALA A 71 16.02 -3.42 14.17
C ALA A 71 17.40 -3.66 13.54
N LYS A 72 17.55 -4.82 12.89
CA LYS A 72 18.76 -5.26 12.19
C LYS A 72 18.72 -4.94 10.70
N SER A 73 17.53 -4.82 10.14
CA SER A 73 17.29 -4.49 8.72
C SER A 73 16.53 -3.19 8.57
N VAL A 74 16.73 -2.49 7.45
CA VAL A 74 15.95 -1.32 7.05
C VAL A 74 14.46 -1.67 6.91
N LEU A 75 14.18 -2.92 6.55
CA LEU A 75 12.83 -3.42 6.33
C LEU A 75 12.11 -3.83 7.63
N ASP A 76 12.86 -3.94 8.75
CA ASP A 76 12.27 -4.33 10.03
C ASP A 76 11.22 -3.34 10.52
N GLY A 77 10.16 -3.86 11.16
CA GLY A 77 9.05 -3.08 11.67
C GLY A 77 8.05 -2.63 10.57
N VAL A 78 8.13 -3.18 9.34
CA VAL A 78 6.99 -3.16 8.41
C VAL A 78 6.07 -4.31 8.80
N SER A 79 4.92 -3.97 9.43
CA SER A 79 3.98 -4.97 9.95
C SER A 79 3.57 -5.98 8.87
N ILE A 80 3.57 -7.27 9.24
CA ILE A 80 3.08 -8.36 8.39
C ILE A 80 1.56 -8.29 8.21
N SER A 81 0.84 -7.71 9.19
CA SER A 81 -0.62 -7.56 9.15
C SER A 81 -1.14 -6.48 8.22
N LEU A 82 -0.28 -5.71 7.57
CA LEU A 82 -0.70 -4.73 6.57
C LEU A 82 -1.26 -5.44 5.32
N PRO A 83 -2.26 -4.82 4.65
CA PRO A 83 -2.66 -5.26 3.32
C PRO A 83 -1.45 -5.38 2.39
N ALA A 84 -1.41 -6.42 1.56
CA ALA A 84 -0.22 -6.79 0.78
C ALA A 84 0.31 -5.63 -0.09
N VAL A 85 -0.57 -4.90 -0.77
CA VAL A 85 -0.21 -3.74 -1.60
C VAL A 85 0.42 -2.62 -0.76
N THR A 86 -0.20 -2.29 0.36
CA THR A 86 0.33 -1.27 1.30
C THR A 86 1.69 -1.70 1.87
N ARG A 87 1.85 -2.99 2.16
CA ARG A 87 3.11 -3.54 2.67
C ARG A 87 4.20 -3.47 1.61
N ALA A 88 3.93 -3.92 0.38
CA ALA A 88 4.85 -3.84 -0.75
C ALA A 88 5.34 -2.40 -0.97
N LEU A 89 4.42 -1.44 -1.04
CA LEU A 89 4.75 -0.03 -1.20
C LEU A 89 5.65 0.51 -0.07
N LYS A 90 5.40 0.11 1.19
CA LYS A 90 6.26 0.50 2.32
C LYS A 90 7.65 -0.12 2.25
N LEU A 91 7.77 -1.39 1.84
CA LEU A 91 9.05 -2.06 1.65
C LEU A 91 9.88 -1.36 0.57
N GLN A 92 9.27 -1.10 -0.59
CA GLN A 92 9.89 -0.41 -1.72
C GLN A 92 10.34 1.01 -1.35
N LYS A 93 9.48 1.80 -0.67
CA LYS A 93 9.84 3.14 -0.20
C LYS A 93 11.04 3.13 0.77
N ARG A 94 11.15 2.11 1.61
CA ARG A 94 12.29 1.99 2.52
C ARG A 94 13.57 1.60 1.81
N ALA A 95 13.51 0.62 0.90
CA ALA A 95 14.64 0.22 0.07
C ALA A 95 15.16 1.40 -0.77
N ALA A 96 14.24 2.15 -1.38
CA ALA A 96 14.56 3.33 -2.18
C ALA A 96 15.33 4.41 -1.39
N LYS A 97 14.98 4.63 -0.12
CA LYS A 97 15.69 5.59 0.75
C LYS A 97 17.13 5.21 1.09
N GLU A 98 17.47 3.93 1.01
CA GLU A 98 18.84 3.45 1.19
C GLU A 98 19.57 3.30 -0.17
N GLY A 99 19.01 3.88 -1.24
CA GLY A 99 19.63 3.88 -2.57
C GLY A 99 19.26 2.66 -3.45
N PHE A 100 18.48 1.70 -2.92
CA PHE A 100 18.02 0.57 -3.71
C PHE A 100 16.73 0.93 -4.46
N ASP A 101 16.90 1.64 -5.58
CA ASP A 101 15.79 2.09 -6.43
C ASP A 101 16.20 2.20 -7.90
N TRP A 102 15.21 2.03 -8.78
CA TRP A 102 15.38 2.30 -10.21
C TRP A 102 15.62 3.79 -10.46
N LYS A 103 16.43 4.13 -11.48
CA LYS A 103 16.71 5.53 -11.81
C LYS A 103 15.44 6.29 -12.21
N ASN A 104 14.60 5.66 -13.01
CA ASN A 104 13.39 6.30 -13.57
C ASN A 104 12.25 5.27 -13.78
N SER A 105 11.09 5.76 -14.20
CA SER A 105 9.91 4.93 -14.47
C SER A 105 10.08 4.04 -15.73
N ILE A 106 10.89 4.44 -16.68
CA ILE A 106 11.16 3.66 -17.91
C ILE A 106 11.90 2.36 -17.55
N ASP A 107 12.91 2.44 -16.68
CA ASP A 107 13.64 1.26 -16.23
C ASP A 107 12.77 0.35 -15.36
N THR A 108 11.90 0.93 -14.54
CA THR A 108 10.90 0.16 -13.79
C THR A 108 9.91 -0.55 -14.74
N MET A 109 9.52 0.10 -15.84
CA MET A 109 8.66 -0.52 -16.85
C MET A 109 9.35 -1.66 -17.60
N LYS A 110 10.68 -1.61 -17.81
CA LYS A 110 11.44 -2.75 -18.36
C LYS A 110 11.33 -3.97 -17.43
N LYS A 111 11.44 -3.77 -16.11
CA LYS A 111 11.29 -4.85 -15.16
C LYS A 111 9.87 -5.45 -15.18
N VAL A 112 8.82 -4.64 -15.28
CA VAL A 112 7.45 -5.15 -15.46
C VAL A 112 7.33 -6.05 -16.71
N LYS A 113 7.96 -5.65 -17.82
CA LYS A 113 7.97 -6.47 -19.06
C LYS A 113 8.74 -7.78 -18.86
N GLU A 114 9.84 -7.76 -18.12
CA GLU A 114 10.62 -8.95 -17.78
C GLU A 114 9.75 -9.94 -16.99
N GLU A 115 9.07 -9.51 -15.92
CA GLU A 115 8.16 -10.35 -15.12
C GLU A 115 7.00 -10.93 -15.95
N VAL A 116 6.45 -10.16 -16.89
CA VAL A 116 5.43 -10.67 -17.82
C VAL A 116 5.99 -11.81 -18.70
N ASN A 117 7.23 -11.69 -19.16
CA ASN A 117 7.86 -12.72 -19.99
C ASN A 117 8.16 -13.99 -19.18
N GLU A 118 8.68 -13.84 -17.94
CA GLU A 118 8.97 -14.94 -17.03
C GLU A 118 7.70 -15.69 -16.67
N LEU A 119 6.64 -14.97 -16.28
CA LEU A 119 5.31 -15.55 -16.04
C LEU A 119 4.79 -16.31 -17.27
N SER A 120 4.95 -15.73 -18.46
CA SER A 120 4.51 -16.39 -19.72
C SER A 120 5.26 -17.69 -19.99
N MET A 121 6.56 -17.75 -19.68
CA MET A 121 7.34 -18.97 -19.81
C MET A 121 6.89 -20.04 -18.81
N GLU A 122 6.63 -19.69 -17.58
CA GLU A 122 6.19 -20.65 -16.55
C GLU A 122 4.75 -21.15 -16.80
N ILE A 123 3.88 -20.32 -17.38
CA ILE A 123 2.54 -20.75 -17.84
C ILE A 123 2.68 -21.82 -18.93
N LYS A 124 3.59 -21.65 -19.91
CA LYS A 124 3.83 -22.64 -20.99
C LYS A 124 4.38 -23.96 -20.44
N LYS A 125 5.21 -23.90 -19.38
CA LYS A 125 5.73 -25.09 -18.68
C LYS A 125 4.71 -25.74 -17.76
N ASN A 126 3.56 -25.10 -17.53
CA ASN A 126 2.52 -25.52 -16.58
C ASN A 126 3.03 -25.77 -15.15
N ASN A 127 4.01 -24.99 -14.72
CA ASN A 127 4.61 -25.10 -13.39
C ASN A 127 3.86 -24.17 -12.40
N LYS A 128 2.85 -24.73 -11.72
CA LYS A 128 1.98 -23.96 -10.81
C LYS A 128 2.73 -23.23 -9.68
N LYS A 129 3.84 -23.79 -9.19
CA LYS A 129 4.64 -23.15 -8.12
C LYS A 129 5.29 -21.88 -8.65
N ASN A 130 5.99 -21.99 -9.76
CA ASN A 130 6.70 -20.85 -10.36
C ASN A 130 5.70 -19.83 -10.92
N ILE A 131 4.59 -20.25 -11.53
CA ILE A 131 3.52 -19.31 -11.95
C ILE A 131 3.06 -18.41 -10.79
N LYS A 132 2.92 -18.98 -9.58
CA LYS A 132 2.53 -18.19 -8.39
C LYS A 132 3.61 -17.20 -8.00
N GLU A 133 4.88 -17.58 -8.10
CA GLU A 133 6.05 -16.75 -7.79
C GLU A 133 6.13 -15.58 -8.78
N GLU A 134 6.19 -15.86 -10.08
CA GLU A 134 6.29 -14.84 -11.13
C GLU A 134 5.08 -13.88 -11.16
N LEU A 135 3.87 -14.40 -10.88
CA LEU A 135 2.68 -13.54 -10.75
C LEU A 135 2.81 -12.59 -9.55
N GLY A 136 3.41 -13.04 -8.45
CA GLY A 136 3.71 -12.20 -7.29
C GLY A 136 4.70 -11.10 -7.62
N ASP A 137 5.77 -11.44 -8.35
CA ASP A 137 6.82 -10.51 -8.76
C ASP A 137 6.30 -9.48 -9.78
N LEU A 138 5.43 -9.89 -10.69
CA LEU A 138 4.72 -8.98 -11.59
C LEU A 138 3.87 -7.96 -10.81
N PHE A 139 3.08 -8.40 -9.82
CA PHE A 139 2.32 -7.46 -8.99
C PHE A 139 3.22 -6.51 -8.21
N PHE A 140 4.31 -7.02 -7.64
CA PHE A 140 5.28 -6.21 -6.91
C PHE A 140 5.94 -5.17 -7.81
N SER A 141 6.31 -5.53 -9.04
CA SER A 141 6.87 -4.64 -10.05
C SER A 141 5.87 -3.58 -10.53
N CYS A 142 4.58 -3.94 -10.70
CA CYS A 142 3.51 -2.99 -11.02
C CYS A 142 3.31 -1.96 -9.89
N ILE A 143 3.36 -2.38 -8.63
CA ILE A 143 3.28 -1.48 -7.47
C ILE A 143 4.47 -0.52 -7.47
N ASN A 144 5.67 -1.01 -7.78
CA ASN A 144 6.87 -0.18 -7.87
C ASN A 144 6.78 0.85 -9.00
N LEU A 145 6.27 0.46 -10.16
CA LEU A 145 6.03 1.38 -11.27
C LEU A 145 5.06 2.49 -10.87
N SER A 146 3.95 2.16 -10.23
CA SER A 146 3.00 3.17 -9.72
C SER A 146 3.69 4.14 -8.76
N ARG A 147 4.52 3.64 -7.83
CA ARG A 147 5.32 4.48 -6.93
C ARG A 147 6.25 5.41 -7.67
N LYS A 148 6.95 4.93 -8.70
CA LYS A 148 7.89 5.73 -9.52
C LYS A 148 7.18 6.80 -10.36
N LEU A 149 5.93 6.54 -10.73
CA LEU A 149 5.06 7.50 -11.42
C LEU A 149 4.38 8.49 -10.46
N GLY A 150 4.59 8.37 -9.15
CA GLY A 150 3.93 9.22 -8.15
C GLY A 150 2.43 8.94 -7.98
N LEU A 151 1.96 7.78 -8.46
CA LEU A 151 0.55 7.39 -8.40
C LEU A 151 0.26 6.58 -7.15
N ASP A 152 -0.88 6.86 -6.52
CA ASP A 152 -1.36 6.02 -5.43
C ASP A 152 -1.99 4.74 -5.98
N VAL A 153 -1.35 3.60 -5.70
CA VAL A 153 -1.73 2.27 -6.22
C VAL A 153 -3.18 1.93 -5.87
N GLU A 154 -3.59 2.21 -4.64
CA GLU A 154 -4.94 1.90 -4.17
C GLU A 154 -5.98 2.70 -4.94
N SER A 155 -5.71 3.99 -5.18
CA SER A 155 -6.57 4.86 -5.98
C SER A 155 -6.67 4.38 -7.43
N VAL A 156 -5.54 4.02 -8.05
CA VAL A 156 -5.50 3.50 -9.43
C VAL A 156 -6.37 2.25 -9.60
N ILE A 157 -6.27 1.31 -8.65
CA ILE A 157 -7.07 0.08 -8.67
C ILE A 157 -8.56 0.40 -8.45
N ARG A 158 -8.89 1.30 -7.50
CA ARG A 158 -10.27 1.74 -7.26
C ARG A 158 -10.89 2.41 -8.48
N ASP A 159 -10.14 3.21 -9.21
CA ASP A 159 -10.62 3.84 -10.44
C ASP A 159 -10.90 2.78 -11.53
N SER A 160 -10.04 1.77 -11.62
CA SER A 160 -10.26 0.65 -12.53
C SER A 160 -11.49 -0.17 -12.16
N ASN A 161 -11.72 -0.42 -10.86
CA ASN A 161 -12.93 -1.09 -10.38
C ASN A 161 -14.18 -0.30 -10.73
N ARG A 162 -14.21 1.00 -10.43
CA ARG A 162 -15.33 1.89 -10.78
C ARG A 162 -15.62 1.91 -12.29
N LYS A 163 -14.56 1.94 -13.09
CA LYS A 163 -14.69 1.89 -14.55
C LYS A 163 -15.29 0.56 -15.02
N PHE A 164 -14.81 -0.55 -14.46
CA PHE A 164 -15.35 -1.88 -14.75
C PHE A 164 -16.85 -1.98 -14.36
N GLU A 165 -17.20 -1.62 -13.13
CA GLU A 165 -18.59 -1.65 -12.64
C GLU A 165 -19.53 -0.80 -13.52
N LYS A 166 -19.11 0.43 -13.86
CA LYS A 166 -19.90 1.32 -14.72
C LYS A 166 -20.16 0.69 -16.09
N ARG A 167 -19.14 0.09 -16.68
CA ARG A 167 -19.26 -0.55 -18.00
C ARG A 167 -20.10 -1.80 -17.93
N PHE A 168 -19.90 -2.63 -16.91
CA PHE A 168 -20.64 -3.85 -16.69
C PHE A 168 -22.14 -3.57 -16.53
N LYS A 169 -22.51 -2.62 -15.67
CA LYS A 169 -23.90 -2.17 -15.48
C LYS A 169 -24.53 -1.64 -16.77
N LYS A 170 -23.76 -0.95 -17.61
CA LYS A 170 -24.24 -0.49 -18.92
C LYS A 170 -24.49 -1.68 -19.85
N MET A 171 -23.58 -2.65 -19.89
CA MET A 171 -23.74 -3.89 -20.64
C MET A 171 -24.97 -4.67 -20.17
N GLU A 172 -25.14 -4.90 -18.86
CA GLU A 172 -26.32 -5.57 -18.29
C GLU A 172 -27.62 -4.88 -18.72
N LYS A 173 -27.68 -3.55 -18.63
CA LYS A 173 -28.85 -2.77 -19.05
C LYS A 173 -29.17 -2.99 -20.53
N ASN A 174 -28.17 -3.05 -21.40
CA ASN A 174 -28.35 -3.31 -22.82
C ASN A 174 -28.80 -4.74 -23.10
N MET A 175 -28.18 -5.74 -22.42
CA MET A 175 -28.57 -7.13 -22.50
C MET A 175 -30.05 -7.32 -22.15
N ASN A 176 -30.48 -6.74 -21.02
CA ASN A 176 -31.86 -6.83 -20.54
C ASN A 176 -32.83 -6.10 -21.46
N LYS A 177 -32.49 -4.87 -21.91
CA LYS A 177 -33.33 -4.09 -22.85
C LYS A 177 -33.58 -4.83 -24.16
N ASN A 178 -32.54 -5.48 -24.69
CA ASN A 178 -32.59 -6.16 -25.97
C ASN A 178 -32.97 -7.64 -25.82
N LYS A 179 -33.27 -8.10 -24.62
CA LYS A 179 -33.63 -9.52 -24.30
C LYS A 179 -32.61 -10.50 -24.87
N LEU A 180 -31.33 -10.17 -24.81
CA LEU A 180 -30.26 -11.00 -25.34
C LEU A 180 -29.95 -12.15 -24.38
N GLU A 181 -29.66 -13.32 -24.95
CA GLU A 181 -29.17 -14.46 -24.18
C GLU A 181 -27.82 -14.17 -23.56
N TRP A 182 -27.61 -14.57 -22.29
CA TRP A 182 -26.37 -14.44 -21.55
C TRP A 182 -25.35 -15.50 -21.97
N ASN A 183 -24.79 -15.32 -23.14
CA ASN A 183 -23.68 -16.11 -23.65
C ASN A 183 -22.47 -15.23 -23.96
N LEU A 184 -21.29 -15.84 -24.03
CA LEU A 184 -20.02 -15.10 -24.17
C LEU A 184 -20.03 -14.18 -25.40
N LYS A 185 -20.57 -14.63 -26.51
CA LYS A 185 -20.64 -13.87 -27.77
C LYS A 185 -21.43 -12.55 -27.62
N ASN A 186 -22.60 -12.61 -27.00
CA ASN A 186 -23.45 -11.44 -26.77
C ASN A 186 -22.83 -10.52 -25.72
N LEU A 187 -22.28 -11.11 -24.65
CA LEU A 187 -21.60 -10.34 -23.59
C LEU A 187 -20.40 -9.57 -24.13
N GLU A 188 -19.52 -10.18 -24.93
CA GLU A 188 -18.39 -9.50 -25.56
C GLU A 188 -18.85 -8.40 -26.50
N LYS A 189 -19.86 -8.63 -27.33
CA LYS A 189 -20.41 -7.63 -28.24
C LYS A 189 -20.93 -6.39 -27.48
N GLU A 190 -21.72 -6.59 -26.43
CA GLU A 190 -22.27 -5.48 -25.65
C GLU A 190 -21.20 -4.84 -24.75
N TRP A 191 -20.21 -5.61 -24.30
CA TRP A 191 -19.04 -5.07 -23.59
C TRP A 191 -18.25 -4.09 -24.47
N GLN A 192 -17.98 -4.44 -25.73
CA GLN A 192 -17.28 -3.53 -26.66
C GLN A 192 -18.05 -2.24 -26.90
N LYS A 193 -19.40 -2.29 -26.97
CA LYS A 193 -20.24 -1.09 -27.09
C LYS A 193 -20.27 -0.23 -25.82
N SER A 194 -19.86 -0.77 -24.68
CA SER A 194 -19.84 -0.08 -23.39
C SER A 194 -18.54 0.66 -23.11
N LYS A 195 -17.52 0.47 -23.95
CA LYS A 195 -16.27 1.20 -23.88
C LYS A 195 -16.44 2.64 -24.28
#